data_2d23a9dc3b70c32fe2565cdda82ac348
#
_entry.id   2d23a9dc3b70c32fe2565cdda82ac348
#
_cell.length_a   1.000
_cell.length_b   1.000
_cell.length_c   1.000
_cell.angle_alpha   90.00
_cell.angle_beta   90.00
_cell.angle_gamma   90.00
#
_symmetry.space_group_name_H-M   'P 1'
#
loop_
_entity.id
_entity.type
_entity.pdbx_description
1 polymer ?
#
loop_
_entity_poly.entity_id
_entity_poly.type
_entity_poly.pdbx_seq_one_letter_code
_entity_poly.pdbx_strand_id
1 'polypeptide(L)'
;YQGTVTVSAANAESKTVQVSLNVSENVIANHGDNEPWRHSRLRWLNSQIGFDDEVIAPYTPLVMKDKTISCLGREIKLSDLGLPEHITSYFKETMTGIGTNGRSVLAAPMELAADGGAWENLNFEITKHKQGAIAWKALNQNSRFLMDLEGEMESDGNIAYKVTLVAREDASVEDVALRTHL
;
A
#
# COMPACT_ATOMS: atom_id res chain seq x y z
N TYR A 1 30.88 -3.20 -32.43
CA TYR A 1 29.62 -3.68 -32.99
C TYR A 1 28.99 -2.59 -33.86
N GLN A 2 28.48 -2.99 -35.03
CA GLN A 2 27.75 -2.06 -35.91
C GLN A 2 26.40 -2.66 -36.25
N GLY A 3 25.39 -1.81 -36.34
CA GLY A 3 24.03 -2.19 -36.69
C GLY A 3 23.24 -1.04 -37.26
N THR A 4 22.02 -1.30 -37.66
CA THR A 4 21.09 -0.30 -38.14
C THR A 4 19.76 -0.39 -37.43
N VAL A 5 19.17 0.76 -37.14
CA VAL A 5 17.80 0.88 -36.65
C VAL A 5 16.96 1.61 -37.69
N THR A 6 15.88 0.97 -38.13
CA THR A 6 14.94 1.59 -39.04
C THR A 6 13.70 2.05 -38.29
N VAL A 7 13.40 3.33 -38.38
CA VAL A 7 12.20 3.93 -37.80
C VAL A 7 11.18 4.11 -38.93
N SER A 8 10.00 3.53 -38.78
CA SER A 8 8.92 3.59 -39.74
C SER A 8 7.64 4.13 -39.08
N ALA A 9 6.89 4.95 -39.79
CA ALA A 9 5.57 5.42 -39.39
C ALA A 9 4.61 5.30 -40.57
N ALA A 10 3.31 5.14 -40.28
CA ALA A 10 2.29 4.87 -41.32
C ALA A 10 2.17 5.94 -42.42
N ASN A 11 2.55 7.21 -42.13
CA ASN A 11 2.41 8.35 -43.02
C ASN A 11 3.74 9.09 -43.28
N ALA A 12 4.88 8.41 -43.13
CA ALA A 12 6.19 9.01 -43.35
C ALA A 12 7.15 7.99 -43.96
N GLU A 13 8.15 8.49 -44.69
CA GLU A 13 9.23 7.64 -45.19
C GLU A 13 10.04 7.07 -44.04
N SER A 14 10.34 5.78 -44.13
CA SER A 14 11.22 5.10 -43.18
C SER A 14 12.61 5.69 -43.23
N LYS A 15 13.20 5.95 -42.03
CA LYS A 15 14.58 6.41 -41.89
C LYS A 15 15.42 5.35 -41.20
N THR A 16 16.59 5.08 -41.79
CA THR A 16 17.57 4.16 -41.22
C THR A 16 18.69 4.96 -40.58
N VAL A 17 18.99 4.63 -39.33
CA VAL A 17 20.08 5.19 -38.55
C VAL A 17 21.15 4.14 -38.35
N GLN A 18 22.39 4.47 -38.68
CA GLN A 18 23.56 3.64 -38.38
C GLN A 18 23.89 3.74 -36.88
N VAL A 19 24.04 2.61 -36.21
CA VAL A 19 24.46 2.55 -34.80
C VAL A 19 25.81 1.87 -34.72
N SER A 20 26.78 2.55 -34.10
CA SER A 20 28.09 1.98 -33.82
C SER A 20 28.31 1.93 -32.30
N LEU A 21 28.61 0.75 -31.76
CA LEU A 21 28.88 0.54 -30.35
C LEU A 21 30.35 0.08 -30.21
N ASN A 22 31.13 0.88 -29.49
CA ASN A 22 32.50 0.54 -29.13
C ASN A 22 32.56 0.14 -27.65
N VAL A 23 32.97 -1.08 -27.38
CA VAL A 23 33.17 -1.57 -26.00
C VAL A 23 34.64 -1.30 -25.66
N SER A 24 34.91 -0.52 -24.63
CA SER A 24 36.25 -0.28 -24.11
C SER A 24 36.64 -1.31 -23.05
N GLU A 25 37.91 -1.43 -22.75
CA GLU A 25 38.42 -2.27 -21.65
C GLU A 25 38.19 -1.66 -20.27
N ASN A 26 37.73 -0.40 -20.20
CA ASN A 26 37.46 0.26 -18.95
C ASN A 26 36.22 -0.35 -18.28
N VAL A 27 36.44 -0.99 -17.14
CA VAL A 27 35.34 -1.51 -16.30
C VAL A 27 34.81 -0.41 -15.41
N ILE A 28 33.51 -0.11 -15.53
CA ILE A 28 32.85 0.87 -14.69
C ILE A 28 32.45 0.19 -13.37
N ALA A 29 32.98 0.72 -12.25
CA ALA A 29 32.68 0.22 -10.92
C ALA A 29 31.17 0.33 -10.65
N ASN A 30 30.60 -0.67 -9.95
CA ASN A 30 29.18 -0.72 -9.59
C ASN A 30 28.21 -0.50 -10.76
N HIS A 31 28.59 -0.88 -11.98
CA HIS A 31 27.79 -0.66 -13.20
C HIS A 31 27.42 0.81 -13.45
N GLY A 32 28.11 1.77 -12.80
CA GLY A 32 27.81 3.20 -12.89
C GLY A 32 26.65 3.70 -12.00
N ASP A 33 26.14 2.85 -11.11
CA ASP A 33 24.99 3.18 -10.25
C ASP A 33 25.29 4.34 -9.25
N ASN A 34 26.56 4.52 -8.90
CA ASN A 34 27.06 5.61 -8.06
C ASN A 34 27.40 6.88 -8.86
N GLU A 35 27.18 6.87 -10.17
CA GLU A 35 27.42 7.99 -11.08
C GLU A 35 26.12 8.37 -11.82
N PRO A 36 25.20 9.14 -11.20
CA PRO A 36 23.85 9.43 -11.77
C PRO A 36 23.87 10.04 -13.17
N TRP A 37 24.94 10.78 -13.51
CA TRP A 37 25.11 11.42 -14.82
C TRP A 37 25.27 10.42 -15.98
N ARG A 38 25.61 9.15 -15.70
CA ARG A 38 25.75 8.12 -16.72
C ARG A 38 24.41 7.56 -17.21
N HIS A 39 23.30 7.92 -16.55
CA HIS A 39 21.98 7.39 -16.86
C HIS A 39 21.91 5.85 -16.95
N SER A 40 22.76 5.16 -16.18
CA SER A 40 22.72 3.71 -16.10
C SER A 40 21.43 3.25 -15.45
N ARG A 41 21.04 1.99 -15.72
CA ARG A 41 19.88 1.41 -15.06
C ARG A 41 20.13 1.33 -13.56
N LEU A 42 19.30 2.00 -12.78
CA LEU A 42 19.43 2.04 -11.34
C LEU A 42 19.10 0.67 -10.74
N ARG A 43 19.90 0.21 -9.78
CA ARG A 43 19.69 -1.08 -9.10
C ARG A 43 18.37 -1.17 -8.37
N TRP A 44 17.86 -0.06 -7.87
CA TRP A 44 16.58 -0.02 -7.19
C TRP A 44 15.40 -0.48 -8.07
N LEU A 45 15.52 -0.45 -9.40
CA LEU A 45 14.49 -1.00 -10.31
C LEU A 45 14.30 -2.52 -10.17
N ASN A 46 15.30 -3.24 -9.66
CA ASN A 46 15.26 -4.67 -9.36
C ASN A 46 15.41 -4.92 -7.86
N SER A 47 15.29 -3.89 -7.03
CA SER A 47 15.37 -4.03 -5.58
C SER A 47 14.18 -4.86 -5.07
N GLN A 48 14.48 -5.73 -4.13
CA GLN A 48 13.48 -6.46 -3.34
C GLN A 48 13.33 -5.85 -1.93
N ILE A 49 13.98 -4.70 -1.69
CA ILE A 49 13.85 -3.97 -0.42
C ILE A 49 12.38 -3.56 -0.28
N GLY A 50 11.75 -3.98 0.83
CA GLY A 50 10.35 -3.72 1.12
C GLY A 50 9.37 -4.75 0.54
N PHE A 51 9.84 -5.80 -0.16
CA PHE A 51 9.01 -6.95 -0.52
C PHE A 51 8.91 -7.99 0.60
N ASP A 52 9.84 -7.94 1.53
CA ASP A 52 9.79 -8.69 2.77
C ASP A 52 9.18 -7.82 3.88
N ASP A 53 8.85 -8.46 4.99
CA ASP A 53 8.29 -7.76 6.16
C ASP A 53 9.41 -7.12 7.02
N GLU A 54 10.51 -6.65 6.43
CA GLU A 54 11.59 -5.95 7.11
C GLU A 54 11.24 -4.47 7.32
N VAL A 55 11.76 -3.92 8.41
CA VAL A 55 11.58 -2.50 8.73
C VAL A 55 12.79 -1.72 8.24
N ILE A 56 12.56 -0.79 7.35
CA ILE A 56 13.59 0.07 6.76
C ILE A 56 13.58 1.44 7.45
N ALA A 57 14.75 1.92 7.85
CA ALA A 57 14.86 3.27 8.42
C ALA A 57 14.32 4.34 7.42
N PRO A 58 13.57 5.37 7.86
CA PRO A 58 13.36 5.80 9.24
C PRO A 58 12.17 5.16 9.97
N TYR A 59 11.48 4.20 9.34
CA TYR A 59 10.30 3.58 9.94
C TYR A 59 10.66 2.77 11.19
N THR A 60 9.68 2.56 12.04
CA THR A 60 9.80 1.79 13.27
C THR A 60 9.01 0.50 13.17
N PRO A 61 9.41 -0.57 13.88
CA PRO A 61 8.60 -1.78 13.95
C PRO A 61 7.15 -1.49 14.32
N LEU A 62 6.23 -2.20 13.69
CA LEU A 62 4.83 -2.20 14.07
C LEU A 62 4.69 -2.83 15.45
N VAL A 63 3.88 -2.20 16.29
CA VAL A 63 3.50 -2.72 17.60
C VAL A 63 1.99 -2.84 17.65
N MET A 64 1.50 -4.02 17.98
CA MET A 64 0.07 -4.26 18.13
C MET A 64 -0.27 -4.56 19.57
N LYS A 65 -1.26 -3.85 20.09
CA LYS A 65 -1.89 -4.12 21.39
C LYS A 65 -3.41 -4.17 21.18
N ASP A 66 -4.01 -5.30 21.50
CA ASP A 66 -5.40 -5.57 21.18
C ASP A 66 -5.66 -5.38 19.66
N LYS A 67 -6.50 -4.42 19.28
CA LYS A 67 -6.77 -4.05 17.88
C LYS A 67 -6.14 -2.71 17.48
N THR A 68 -5.22 -2.19 18.28
CA THR A 68 -4.49 -0.95 17.99
C THR A 68 -3.11 -1.26 17.46
N ILE A 69 -2.81 -0.78 16.27
CA ILE A 69 -1.52 -0.91 15.61
C ILE A 69 -0.83 0.44 15.65
N SER A 70 0.37 0.48 16.23
CA SER A 70 1.21 1.68 16.28
C SER A 70 2.35 1.55 15.27
N CYS A 71 2.62 2.60 14.52
CA CYS A 71 3.77 2.78 13.66
C CYS A 71 4.38 4.17 13.89
N LEU A 72 5.40 4.53 13.11
CA LEU A 72 6.09 5.81 13.24
C LEU A 72 5.10 7.00 13.33
N GLY A 73 4.91 7.54 14.53
CA GLY A 73 4.09 8.74 14.77
C GLY A 73 2.59 8.59 14.53
N ARG A 74 2.08 7.37 14.44
CA ARG A 74 0.65 7.09 14.20
C ARG A 74 0.17 5.87 14.98
N GLU A 75 -1.12 5.88 15.30
CA GLU A 75 -1.85 4.74 15.85
C GLU A 75 -3.16 4.55 15.08
N ILE A 76 -3.46 3.32 14.73
CA ILE A 76 -4.69 2.91 14.05
C ILE A 76 -5.39 1.88 14.93
N LYS A 77 -6.59 2.20 15.40
CA LYS A 77 -7.45 1.26 16.10
C LYS A 77 -8.46 0.67 15.11
N LEU A 78 -8.45 -0.64 14.98
CA LEU A 78 -9.41 -1.37 14.15
C LEU A 78 -10.71 -1.64 14.91
N SER A 79 -11.83 -1.52 14.22
CA SER A 79 -13.13 -2.02 14.69
C SER A 79 -13.19 -3.54 14.57
N ASP A 80 -14.26 -4.14 15.11
CA ASP A 80 -14.54 -5.56 14.92
C ASP A 80 -14.78 -5.93 13.46
N LEU A 81 -15.21 -4.97 12.65
CA LEU A 81 -15.42 -5.14 11.22
C LEU A 81 -14.12 -5.17 10.40
N GLY A 82 -12.98 -4.85 11.00
CA GLY A 82 -11.67 -4.83 10.36
C GLY A 82 -11.30 -3.49 9.72
N LEU A 83 -12.16 -2.49 9.76
CA LEU A 83 -11.88 -1.13 9.28
C LEU A 83 -11.39 -0.23 10.42
N PRO A 84 -10.67 0.88 10.14
CA PRO A 84 -10.24 1.83 11.14
C PRO A 84 -11.42 2.46 11.90
N GLU A 85 -11.43 2.29 13.21
CA GLU A 85 -12.32 2.99 14.13
C GLU A 85 -11.76 4.36 14.49
N HIS A 86 -10.45 4.42 14.75
CA HIS A 86 -9.71 5.64 15.04
C HIS A 86 -8.37 5.63 14.34
N ILE A 87 -7.95 6.79 13.87
CA ILE A 87 -6.58 7.06 13.41
C ILE A 87 -6.09 8.27 14.18
N THR A 88 -4.97 8.11 14.90
CA THR A 88 -4.33 9.17 15.66
C THR A 88 -2.97 9.49 15.07
N SER A 89 -2.71 10.76 14.80
CA SER A 89 -1.41 11.27 14.36
C SER A 89 -0.73 12.03 15.49
N TYR A 90 0.53 11.71 15.74
CA TYR A 90 1.41 12.38 16.68
C TYR A 90 2.42 13.31 16.01
N PHE A 91 2.35 13.46 14.69
CA PHE A 91 3.19 14.40 13.96
C PHE A 91 2.86 15.84 14.35
N LYS A 92 3.89 16.65 14.58
CA LYS A 92 3.74 18.08 14.82
C LYS A 92 3.19 18.77 13.57
N GLU A 93 2.52 19.90 13.74
CA GLU A 93 1.98 20.70 12.62
C GLU A 93 3.05 21.09 11.59
N THR A 94 4.27 21.32 12.05
CA THR A 94 5.42 21.61 11.19
C THR A 94 5.96 20.40 10.43
N MET A 95 5.43 19.20 10.71
CA MET A 95 5.89 17.90 10.15
C MET A 95 7.39 17.62 10.39
N THR A 96 8.03 18.34 11.30
CA THR A 96 9.47 18.23 11.58
C THR A 96 9.79 17.29 12.73
N GLY A 97 8.79 16.64 13.32
CA GLY A 97 9.00 15.70 14.42
C GLY A 97 7.72 15.11 14.96
N ILE A 98 7.88 14.16 15.86
CA ILE A 98 6.81 13.45 16.55
C ILE A 98 6.68 14.02 17.94
N GLY A 99 5.45 14.33 18.36
CA GLY A 99 5.10 14.80 19.70
C GLY A 99 4.45 13.70 20.53
N THR A 100 3.95 14.08 21.70
CA THR A 100 3.21 13.20 22.61
C THR A 100 1.70 13.42 22.55
N ASN A 101 1.25 14.56 22.00
CA ASN A 101 -0.17 14.88 21.87
C ASN A 101 -0.70 14.34 20.56
N GLY A 102 -1.53 13.30 20.65
CA GLY A 102 -2.21 12.72 19.50
C GLY A 102 -3.35 13.61 19.01
N ARG A 103 -3.50 13.70 17.68
CA ARG A 103 -4.60 14.37 17.01
C ARG A 103 -5.39 13.32 16.22
N SER A 104 -6.70 13.27 16.45
CA SER A 104 -7.59 12.41 15.65
C SER A 104 -7.58 12.86 14.19
N VAL A 105 -7.48 11.89 13.30
CA VAL A 105 -7.59 12.09 11.85
C VAL A 105 -9.02 11.81 11.39
N LEU A 106 -9.68 10.83 12.01
CA LEU A 106 -11.06 10.48 11.71
C LEU A 106 -12.02 11.18 12.69
N ALA A 107 -13.06 11.80 12.17
CA ALA A 107 -14.18 12.33 12.96
C ALA A 107 -15.17 11.25 13.39
N ALA A 108 -15.25 10.15 12.63
CA ALA A 108 -16.03 8.95 12.96
C ALA A 108 -15.38 7.70 12.35
N PRO A 109 -15.74 6.48 12.82
CA PRO A 109 -15.23 5.24 12.25
C PRO A 109 -15.44 5.15 10.74
N MET A 110 -14.47 4.52 10.05
CA MET A 110 -14.67 4.15 8.65
C MET A 110 -15.71 3.03 8.56
N GLU A 111 -16.56 3.10 7.56
CA GLU A 111 -17.59 2.11 7.33
C GLU A 111 -17.73 1.75 5.85
N LEU A 112 -18.03 0.48 5.58
CA LEU A 112 -18.54 0.06 4.28
C LEU A 112 -20.06 0.12 4.32
N ALA A 113 -20.63 1.09 3.61
CA ALA A 113 -22.07 1.20 3.44
C ALA A 113 -22.52 0.32 2.28
N ALA A 114 -23.51 -0.51 2.52
CA ALA A 114 -24.21 -1.29 1.51
C ALA A 114 -25.64 -1.50 1.98
N ASP A 115 -26.52 -1.83 1.04
CA ASP A 115 -27.88 -2.21 1.41
C ASP A 115 -27.89 -3.35 2.43
N GLY A 116 -28.94 -3.44 3.22
CA GLY A 116 -29.12 -4.54 4.19
C GLY A 116 -28.86 -4.15 5.65
N GLY A 117 -28.57 -2.88 5.92
CA GLY A 117 -28.47 -2.34 7.27
C GLY A 117 -27.08 -2.52 7.90
N ALA A 118 -27.02 -2.45 9.22
CA ALA A 118 -25.78 -2.51 9.98
C ALA A 118 -25.06 -3.86 9.82
N TRP A 119 -23.73 -3.81 9.84
CA TRP A 119 -22.88 -4.99 9.82
C TRP A 119 -22.74 -5.59 11.21
N GLU A 120 -22.78 -6.92 11.27
CA GLU A 120 -22.47 -7.75 12.43
C GLU A 120 -21.17 -8.48 12.17
N ASN A 121 -20.22 -8.44 13.11
CA ASN A 121 -19.00 -9.22 13.00
C ASN A 121 -19.26 -10.68 13.39
N LEU A 122 -18.81 -11.60 12.53
CA LEU A 122 -18.85 -13.04 12.77
C LEU A 122 -17.51 -13.57 13.26
N ASN A 123 -16.42 -13.02 12.74
CA ASN A 123 -15.06 -13.43 13.10
C ASN A 123 -14.08 -12.28 12.80
N PHE A 124 -13.10 -12.13 13.67
CA PHE A 124 -11.93 -11.26 13.47
C PHE A 124 -10.68 -12.04 13.91
N GLU A 125 -9.68 -12.10 13.03
CA GLU A 125 -8.42 -12.78 13.33
C GLU A 125 -7.21 -12.02 12.77
N ILE A 126 -6.09 -12.12 13.47
CA ILE A 126 -4.79 -11.65 12.99
C ILE A 126 -4.13 -12.80 12.24
N THR A 127 -3.88 -12.61 10.95
CA THR A 127 -3.31 -13.64 10.06
C THR A 127 -1.80 -13.51 9.89
N LYS A 128 -1.24 -12.31 10.13
CA LYS A 128 0.20 -12.04 10.12
C LYS A 128 0.52 -11.06 11.24
N HIS A 129 1.59 -11.32 11.99
CA HIS A 129 2.09 -10.41 13.02
C HIS A 129 3.63 -10.40 12.98
N LYS A 130 4.17 -9.51 12.18
CA LYS A 130 5.61 -9.26 12.04
C LYS A 130 5.93 -7.80 12.31
N GLN A 131 7.20 -7.49 12.45
CA GLN A 131 7.66 -6.11 12.72
C GLN A 131 7.38 -5.16 11.55
N GLY A 132 7.46 -5.65 10.32
CA GLY A 132 7.26 -4.85 9.12
C GLY A 132 5.84 -4.90 8.58
N ALA A 133 5.04 -5.92 8.93
CA ALA A 133 3.68 -6.06 8.45
C ALA A 133 2.77 -6.77 9.46
N ILE A 134 1.53 -6.28 9.57
CA ILE A 134 0.45 -6.90 10.34
C ILE A 134 -0.74 -7.06 9.39
N ALA A 135 -1.27 -8.29 9.29
CA ALA A 135 -2.44 -8.57 8.49
C ALA A 135 -3.56 -9.18 9.33
N TRP A 136 -4.80 -8.91 8.93
CA TRP A 136 -6.00 -9.40 9.59
C TRP A 136 -7.08 -9.77 8.60
N LYS A 137 -8.03 -10.57 9.07
CA LYS A 137 -9.27 -10.88 8.37
C LYS A 137 -10.46 -10.61 9.26
N ALA A 138 -11.54 -10.14 8.67
CA ALA A 138 -12.81 -9.97 9.33
C ALA A 138 -13.93 -10.51 8.44
N LEU A 139 -14.70 -11.43 8.96
CA LEU A 139 -15.92 -11.92 8.32
C LEU A 139 -17.12 -11.23 8.98
N ASN A 140 -17.90 -10.55 8.18
CA ASN A 140 -19.04 -9.77 8.65
C ASN A 140 -20.28 -10.13 7.84
N GLN A 141 -21.44 -9.83 8.39
CA GLN A 141 -22.72 -10.03 7.73
C GLN A 141 -23.69 -8.88 7.98
N ASN A 142 -24.61 -8.71 7.07
CA ASN A 142 -25.85 -7.98 7.30
C ASN A 142 -27.03 -8.79 6.75
N SER A 143 -28.21 -8.22 6.66
CA SER A 143 -29.40 -8.96 6.20
C SER A 143 -29.28 -9.47 4.75
N ARG A 144 -28.44 -8.83 3.91
CA ARG A 144 -28.35 -9.12 2.46
C ARG A 144 -27.01 -9.68 2.01
N PHE A 145 -25.91 -9.39 2.72
CA PHE A 145 -24.55 -9.69 2.29
C PHE A 145 -23.74 -10.39 3.37
N LEU A 146 -22.76 -11.15 2.91
CA LEU A 146 -21.53 -11.47 3.64
C LEU A 146 -20.43 -10.55 3.14
N MET A 147 -19.61 -10.02 4.05
CA MET A 147 -18.43 -9.23 3.75
C MET A 147 -17.20 -9.93 4.30
N ASP A 148 -16.34 -10.40 3.41
CA ASP A 148 -15.00 -10.89 3.74
C ASP A 148 -14.02 -9.75 3.51
N LEU A 149 -13.36 -9.30 4.58
CA LEU A 149 -12.39 -8.22 4.58
C LEU A 149 -11.03 -8.78 4.95
N GLU A 150 -10.05 -8.58 4.09
CA GLU A 150 -8.63 -8.80 4.34
C GLU A 150 -7.95 -7.43 4.42
N GLY A 151 -7.21 -7.17 5.48
CA GLY A 151 -6.43 -5.96 5.66
C GLY A 151 -4.97 -6.29 5.95
N GLU A 152 -4.06 -5.47 5.46
CA GLU A 152 -2.63 -5.55 5.77
C GLU A 152 -2.07 -4.13 5.94
N MET A 153 -1.34 -3.92 7.03
CA MET A 153 -0.65 -2.67 7.32
C MET A 153 0.85 -2.91 7.32
N GLU A 154 1.59 -2.09 6.60
CA GLU A 154 3.05 -2.08 6.55
C GLU A 154 3.65 -1.03 7.50
N SER A 155 4.94 -1.17 7.79
CA SER A 155 5.66 -0.30 8.75
C SER A 155 5.70 1.18 8.35
N ASP A 156 5.53 1.50 7.07
CA ASP A 156 5.40 2.87 6.55
C ASP A 156 4.01 3.48 6.83
N GLY A 157 3.06 2.66 7.31
CA GLY A 157 1.70 3.03 7.61
C GLY A 157 0.75 2.94 6.42
N ASN A 158 1.18 2.35 5.31
CA ASN A 158 0.28 1.97 4.22
C ASN A 158 -0.66 0.86 4.71
N ILE A 159 -1.94 0.98 4.39
CA ILE A 159 -2.94 -0.05 4.68
C ILE A 159 -3.60 -0.44 3.36
N ALA A 160 -3.44 -1.71 3.00
CA ALA A 160 -4.13 -2.31 1.87
C ALA A 160 -5.35 -3.09 2.34
N TYR A 161 -6.45 -2.96 1.62
CA TYR A 161 -7.69 -3.70 1.88
C TYR A 161 -8.12 -4.47 0.64
N LYS A 162 -8.59 -5.69 0.87
CA LYS A 162 -9.36 -6.46 -0.10
C LYS A 162 -10.71 -6.77 0.53
N VAL A 163 -11.78 -6.28 -0.07
CA VAL A 163 -13.15 -6.48 0.40
C VAL A 163 -13.91 -7.30 -0.65
N THR A 164 -14.48 -8.42 -0.23
CA THR A 164 -15.33 -9.26 -1.05
C THR A 164 -16.73 -9.26 -0.48
N LEU A 165 -17.70 -8.81 -1.27
CA LEU A 165 -19.12 -8.84 -0.93
C LEU A 165 -19.78 -10.02 -1.65
N VAL A 166 -20.48 -10.86 -0.88
CA VAL A 166 -21.25 -11.98 -1.42
C VAL A 166 -22.71 -11.77 -1.06
N ALA A 167 -23.56 -11.61 -2.06
CA ALA A 167 -25.00 -11.51 -1.87
C ALA A 167 -25.54 -12.87 -1.41
N ARG A 168 -26.46 -12.89 -0.45
CA ARG A 168 -27.10 -14.10 0.07
C ARG A 168 -28.18 -14.65 -0.87
N GLU A 169 -28.72 -13.77 -1.70
CA GLU A 169 -29.72 -14.07 -2.72
C GLU A 169 -29.57 -13.08 -3.88
N ASP A 170 -30.21 -13.36 -4.99
CA ASP A 170 -30.24 -12.42 -6.12
C ASP A 170 -30.88 -11.11 -5.70
N ALA A 171 -30.11 -10.03 -5.81
CA ALA A 171 -30.52 -8.72 -5.35
C ALA A 171 -29.96 -7.61 -6.25
N SER A 172 -30.79 -6.59 -6.48
CA SER A 172 -30.26 -5.32 -6.99
C SER A 172 -29.67 -4.52 -5.84
N VAL A 173 -28.54 -3.87 -6.08
CA VAL A 173 -27.81 -3.02 -5.13
C VAL A 173 -27.93 -1.59 -5.62
N GLU A 174 -28.34 -0.67 -4.75
CA GLU A 174 -28.43 0.74 -5.10
C GLU A 174 -27.07 1.41 -5.03
N ASP A 175 -26.32 1.15 -3.95
CA ASP A 175 -24.99 1.74 -3.73
C ASP A 175 -24.12 0.84 -2.84
N VAL A 176 -22.81 0.87 -3.10
CA VAL A 176 -21.77 0.35 -2.22
C VAL A 176 -20.68 1.39 -2.10
N ALA A 177 -20.49 1.92 -0.91
CA ALA A 177 -19.56 3.01 -0.67
C ALA A 177 -18.69 2.77 0.58
N LEU A 178 -17.40 3.06 0.48
CA LEU A 178 -16.52 3.20 1.64
C LEU A 178 -16.60 4.64 2.12
N ARG A 179 -17.12 4.84 3.33
CA ARG A 179 -17.27 6.15 3.95
C ARG A 179 -16.12 6.43 4.90
N THR A 180 -15.48 7.56 4.70
CA THR A 180 -14.41 8.09 5.56
C THR A 180 -14.81 9.47 6.04
N HIS A 181 -14.87 9.64 7.33
CA HIS A 181 -15.21 10.92 7.97
C HIS A 181 -13.92 11.58 8.47
N LEU A 182 -13.46 12.65 7.82
CA LEU A 182 -12.24 13.41 8.15
C LEU A 182 -12.55 14.68 8.91
#